data_4f7da1d850eaade924f1c95194d17471
#
_entry.id   4f7da1d850eaade924f1c95194d17471
#
_cell.length_a   1.000
_cell.length_b   1.000
_cell.length_c   1.000
_cell.angle_alpha   90.00
_cell.angle_beta   90.00
_cell.angle_gamma   90.00
#
_symmetry.space_group_name_H-M   'P 1'
#
loop_
_entity.id
_entity.type
_entity.pdbx_description
1 polymer ?
#
loop_
_entity_poly.entity_id
_entity_poly.type
_entity_poly.pdbx_seq_one_letter_code
_entity_poly.pdbx_strand_id
1 'polypeptide(L)'
;MTKVKSLVDGIGNEALTEKYYDDWASNYDQTLTKWNYKAPLKAVNVMSLLREDINSNLDLACGTGMFTVKLKKNYPNITIDGCDISSQSLKIVKKKKLYRKLFKQSFEKKINITKKYDSVSMIDSMTYCKKPKILFSLIFDYLKSLLSFQLFQF
;
A
#
# COMPACT_ATOMS: atom_id res chain seq x y z
N MET A 1 11.50 22.64 -14.60
CA MET A 1 11.04 21.44 -13.85
C MET A 1 11.06 21.73 -12.37
N THR A 2 9.91 21.80 -11.72
CA THR A 2 9.83 22.08 -10.29
C THR A 2 10.32 20.84 -9.53
N LYS A 3 11.44 20.96 -8.83
CA LYS A 3 11.98 19.89 -7.99
C LYS A 3 11.07 19.76 -6.76
N VAL A 4 10.42 18.63 -6.57
CA VAL A 4 9.64 18.35 -5.35
C VAL A 4 10.63 18.30 -4.19
N LYS A 5 10.54 19.26 -3.28
CA LYS A 5 11.52 19.44 -2.20
C LYS A 5 11.15 18.66 -0.92
N SER A 6 9.90 18.28 -0.75
CA SER A 6 9.37 17.72 0.47
C SER A 6 8.17 16.81 0.22
N LEU A 7 7.94 15.81 1.09
CA LEU A 7 6.72 15.01 1.14
C LEU A 7 5.45 15.86 1.27
N VAL A 8 5.56 17.00 1.97
CA VAL A 8 4.44 17.93 2.19
C VAL A 8 3.94 18.54 0.89
N ASP A 9 4.83 18.77 -0.09
CA ASP A 9 4.48 19.36 -1.39
C ASP A 9 3.52 18.46 -2.20
N GLY A 10 3.53 17.16 -1.94
CA GLY A 10 2.66 16.17 -2.58
C GLY A 10 1.26 16.09 -1.98
N ILE A 11 1.07 16.59 -0.74
CA ILE A 11 -0.23 16.50 -0.06
C ILE A 11 -1.28 17.23 -0.88
N GLY A 12 -2.30 16.47 -1.28
CA GLY A 12 -3.37 17.04 -2.07
C GLY A 12 -3.06 17.23 -3.57
N ASN A 13 -1.92 16.75 -4.09
CA ASN A 13 -1.57 16.80 -5.52
C ASN A 13 -1.02 15.45 -6.01
N GLU A 14 -1.86 14.66 -6.70
CA GLU A 14 -1.47 13.34 -7.21
C GLU A 14 -0.22 13.37 -8.08
N ALA A 15 -0.09 14.35 -8.98
CA ALA A 15 1.03 14.44 -9.91
C ALA A 15 2.36 14.74 -9.19
N LEU A 16 2.33 15.62 -8.18
CA LEU A 16 3.51 15.90 -7.36
C LEU A 16 3.86 14.71 -6.47
N THR A 17 2.86 14.03 -5.89
CA THR A 17 3.07 12.80 -5.12
C THR A 17 3.69 11.70 -5.98
N GLU A 18 3.13 11.44 -7.18
CA GLU A 18 3.69 10.47 -8.12
C GLU A 18 5.15 10.79 -8.45
N LYS A 19 5.42 12.05 -8.85
CA LYS A 19 6.77 12.48 -9.19
C LYS A 19 7.74 12.29 -8.03
N TYR A 20 7.36 12.66 -6.83
CA TYR A 20 8.19 12.53 -5.63
C TYR A 20 8.57 11.06 -5.39
N TYR A 21 7.59 10.15 -5.39
CA TYR A 21 7.86 8.73 -5.17
C TYR A 21 8.56 8.07 -6.35
N ASP A 22 8.34 8.50 -7.58
CA ASP A 22 9.10 8.05 -8.74
C ASP A 22 10.59 8.41 -8.62
N ASP A 23 10.89 9.66 -8.23
CA ASP A 23 12.27 10.13 -8.04
C ASP A 23 12.97 9.40 -6.86
N TRP A 24 12.21 9.03 -5.82
CA TRP A 24 12.75 8.38 -4.63
C TRP A 24 12.80 6.84 -4.71
N ALA A 25 12.07 6.23 -5.61
CA ALA A 25 11.84 4.78 -5.65
C ALA A 25 13.12 3.93 -5.57
N SER A 26 14.18 4.35 -6.27
CA SER A 26 15.45 3.59 -6.33
C SER A 26 16.18 3.49 -4.98
N ASN A 27 16.02 4.48 -4.11
CA ASN A 27 16.68 4.56 -2.81
C ASN A 27 15.71 4.35 -1.64
N TYR A 28 14.42 4.16 -1.91
CA TYR A 28 13.34 4.13 -0.91
C TYR A 28 13.59 3.09 0.18
N ASP A 29 13.75 1.83 -0.19
CA ASP A 29 13.95 0.72 0.76
C ASP A 29 15.20 0.93 1.62
N GLN A 30 16.31 1.39 1.01
CA GLN A 30 17.55 1.66 1.72
C GLN A 30 17.41 2.81 2.71
N THR A 31 16.74 3.88 2.29
CA THR A 31 16.50 5.07 3.13
C THR A 31 15.66 4.71 4.34
N LEU A 32 14.53 4.02 4.15
CA LEU A 32 13.65 3.61 5.24
C LEU A 32 14.32 2.60 6.18
N THR A 33 15.17 1.73 5.65
CA THR A 33 15.99 0.82 6.48
C THR A 33 16.95 1.59 7.38
N LYS A 34 17.65 2.61 6.84
CA LYS A 34 18.54 3.48 7.63
C LYS A 34 17.78 4.26 8.71
N TRP A 35 16.55 4.66 8.44
CA TRP A 35 15.68 5.35 9.42
C TRP A 35 15.04 4.39 10.43
N ASN A 36 15.36 3.10 10.37
CA ASN A 36 14.77 2.08 11.25
C ASN A 36 13.22 2.04 11.18
N TYR A 37 12.66 2.26 10.00
CA TYR A 37 11.22 2.31 9.77
C TYR A 37 10.56 0.96 10.08
N LYS A 38 9.66 0.93 11.06
CA LYS A 38 9.06 -0.29 11.60
C LYS A 38 7.57 -0.47 11.27
N ALA A 39 6.91 0.50 10.65
CA ALA A 39 5.46 0.44 10.40
C ALA A 39 5.03 -0.84 9.67
N PRO A 40 5.70 -1.31 8.59
CA PRO A 40 5.33 -2.56 7.94
C PRO A 40 5.37 -3.79 8.86
N LEU A 41 6.37 -3.87 9.75
CA LEU A 41 6.48 -4.96 10.70
C LEU A 41 5.40 -4.88 11.78
N LYS A 42 5.15 -3.70 12.33
CA LYS A 42 4.11 -3.49 13.33
C LYS A 42 2.73 -3.83 12.78
N ALA A 43 2.42 -3.39 11.54
CA ALA A 43 1.16 -3.70 10.90
C ALA A 43 0.94 -5.21 10.73
N VAL A 44 1.96 -5.95 10.26
CA VAL A 44 1.86 -7.42 10.14
C VAL A 44 1.67 -8.09 11.50
N ASN A 45 2.39 -7.64 12.53
CA ASN A 45 2.23 -8.21 13.88
C ASN A 45 0.80 -8.02 14.41
N VAL A 46 0.23 -6.82 14.23
CA VAL A 46 -1.16 -6.57 14.66
C VAL A 46 -2.14 -7.40 13.82
N MET A 47 -1.96 -7.50 12.51
CA MET A 47 -2.78 -8.37 11.66
C MET A 47 -2.75 -9.81 12.15
N SER A 48 -1.57 -10.35 12.50
CA SER A 48 -1.43 -11.74 12.99
C SER A 48 -2.09 -11.98 14.34
N LEU A 49 -2.14 -10.97 15.21
CA LEU A 49 -2.86 -11.06 16.49
C LEU A 49 -4.38 -11.07 16.31
N LEU A 50 -4.87 -10.44 15.27
CA LEU A 50 -6.30 -10.27 15.04
C LEU A 50 -6.90 -11.35 14.14
N ARG A 51 -6.11 -11.92 13.24
CA ARG A 51 -6.56 -12.94 12.28
C ARG A 51 -5.43 -13.88 11.88
N GLU A 52 -5.68 -15.17 12.07
CA GLU A 52 -4.75 -16.23 11.65
C GLU A 52 -4.99 -16.68 10.20
N ASP A 53 -6.21 -16.51 9.67
CA ASP A 53 -6.71 -17.08 8.41
C ASP A 53 -6.88 -16.04 7.29
N ILE A 54 -5.87 -15.25 6.99
CA ILE A 54 -5.90 -14.29 5.86
C ILE A 54 -5.35 -14.96 4.60
N ASN A 55 -6.21 -15.18 3.59
CA ASN A 55 -5.84 -15.82 2.33
C ASN A 55 -5.70 -14.84 1.16
N SER A 56 -6.22 -13.62 1.32
CA SER A 56 -6.13 -12.60 0.29
C SER A 56 -6.04 -11.19 0.87
N ASN A 57 -5.17 -10.35 0.28
CA ASN A 57 -4.99 -8.95 0.67
C ASN A 57 -4.96 -8.04 -0.56
N LEU A 58 -5.57 -6.87 -0.45
CA LEU A 58 -5.38 -5.75 -1.37
C LEU A 58 -4.50 -4.70 -0.68
N ASP A 59 -3.33 -4.43 -1.24
CA ASP A 59 -2.34 -3.51 -0.71
C ASP A 59 -2.44 -2.15 -1.42
N LEU A 60 -3.07 -1.18 -0.78
CA LEU A 60 -3.25 0.18 -1.30
C LEU A 60 -2.01 1.02 -1.00
N ALA A 61 -1.53 1.76 -2.00
CA ALA A 61 -0.26 2.47 -1.96
C ALA A 61 0.91 1.52 -1.60
N CYS A 62 1.01 0.42 -2.35
CA CYS A 62 1.92 -0.69 -2.04
C CYS A 62 3.41 -0.35 -2.16
N GLY A 63 3.76 0.77 -2.80
CA GLY A 63 5.13 1.24 -3.00
C GLY A 63 6.04 0.18 -3.59
N THR A 64 7.20 0.03 -2.99
CA THR A 64 8.20 -0.99 -3.34
C THR A 64 7.91 -2.37 -2.72
N GLY A 65 6.81 -2.51 -1.93
CA GLY A 65 6.35 -3.78 -1.36
C GLY A 65 7.00 -4.15 -0.02
N MET A 66 7.50 -3.20 0.76
CA MET A 66 8.12 -3.47 2.06
C MET A 66 7.17 -4.18 3.03
N PHE A 67 5.90 -3.78 3.06
CA PHE A 67 4.85 -4.43 3.85
C PHE A 67 4.60 -5.85 3.38
N THR A 68 4.39 -6.05 2.09
CA THR A 68 4.08 -7.36 1.50
C THR A 68 5.21 -8.38 1.70
N VAL A 69 6.47 -7.94 1.68
CA VAL A 69 7.61 -8.81 2.04
C VAL A 69 7.45 -9.37 3.46
N LYS A 70 7.00 -8.55 4.42
CA LYS A 70 6.77 -8.99 5.79
C LYS A 70 5.49 -9.84 5.91
N LEU A 71 4.43 -9.42 5.22
CA LEU A 71 3.16 -10.13 5.23
C LEU A 71 3.30 -11.57 4.73
N LYS A 72 4.04 -11.80 3.64
CA LYS A 72 4.28 -13.15 3.11
C LYS A 72 5.14 -14.04 4.00
N LYS A 73 5.90 -13.49 4.93
CA LYS A 73 6.60 -14.30 5.94
C LYS A 73 5.65 -14.93 6.96
N ASN A 74 4.61 -14.19 7.34
CA ASN A 74 3.59 -14.67 8.30
C ASN A 74 2.47 -15.48 7.60
N TYR A 75 2.17 -15.13 6.34
CA TYR A 75 1.13 -15.77 5.53
C TYR A 75 1.74 -16.22 4.18
N PRO A 76 2.49 -17.33 4.13
CA PRO A 76 3.24 -17.73 2.91
C PRO A 76 2.36 -17.93 1.68
N ASN A 77 1.14 -18.43 1.87
CA ASN A 77 0.20 -18.76 0.80
C ASN A 77 -0.77 -17.62 0.44
N ILE A 78 -0.64 -16.45 1.08
CA ILE A 78 -1.54 -15.32 0.83
C ILE A 78 -1.43 -14.83 -0.62
N THR A 79 -2.59 -14.61 -1.24
CA THR A 79 -2.69 -13.96 -2.55
C THR A 79 -2.79 -12.46 -2.37
N ILE A 80 -1.90 -11.69 -3.00
CA ILE A 80 -1.86 -10.24 -2.83
C ILE A 80 -1.98 -9.54 -4.17
N ASP A 81 -2.88 -8.58 -4.25
CA ASP A 81 -2.91 -7.58 -5.32
C ASP A 81 -2.51 -6.22 -4.73
N GLY A 82 -1.93 -5.34 -5.54
CA GLY A 82 -1.49 -4.04 -5.06
C GLY A 82 -1.81 -2.92 -6.03
N CYS A 83 -1.97 -1.71 -5.52
CA CYS A 83 -1.99 -0.52 -6.35
C CYS A 83 -1.04 0.55 -5.82
N ASP A 84 -0.46 1.31 -6.73
CA ASP A 84 0.37 2.47 -6.40
C ASP A 84 0.30 3.51 -7.50
N ILE A 85 0.52 4.77 -7.13
CA ILE A 85 0.58 5.88 -8.07
C ILE A 85 1.96 5.98 -8.74
N SER A 86 3.03 5.52 -8.07
CA SER A 86 4.40 5.56 -8.58
C SER A 86 4.67 4.43 -9.57
N SER A 87 4.94 4.80 -10.80
CA SER A 87 5.32 3.85 -11.85
C SER A 87 6.68 3.20 -11.59
N GLN A 88 7.62 3.93 -10.97
CA GLN A 88 8.95 3.42 -10.66
C GLN A 88 8.90 2.44 -9.47
N SER A 89 8.12 2.73 -8.44
CA SER A 89 7.87 1.79 -7.34
C SER A 89 7.26 0.48 -7.85
N LEU A 90 6.27 0.58 -8.75
CA LEU A 90 5.64 -0.59 -9.37
C LEU A 90 6.62 -1.42 -10.22
N LYS A 91 7.56 -0.78 -10.94
CA LYS A 91 8.63 -1.50 -11.67
C LYS A 91 9.54 -2.27 -10.71
N ILE A 92 9.88 -1.68 -9.56
CA ILE A 92 10.73 -2.33 -8.55
C ILE A 92 10.00 -3.52 -7.93
N VAL A 93 8.77 -3.32 -7.47
CA VAL A 93 8.03 -4.37 -6.78
C VAL A 93 7.63 -5.52 -7.70
N LYS A 94 7.39 -5.26 -8.98
CA LYS A 94 7.12 -6.29 -9.99
C LYS A 94 8.27 -7.31 -10.09
N LYS A 95 9.52 -6.86 -9.99
CA LYS A 95 10.70 -7.75 -9.99
C LYS A 95 10.75 -8.66 -8.77
N LYS A 96 10.15 -8.26 -7.64
CA LYS A 96 10.09 -9.06 -6.41
C LYS A 96 9.09 -10.24 -6.50
N LYS A 97 8.21 -10.28 -7.52
CA LYS A 97 7.22 -11.35 -7.77
C LYS A 97 6.32 -11.66 -6.55
N LEU A 98 5.98 -10.64 -5.77
CA LEU A 98 5.20 -10.77 -4.53
C LEU A 98 3.69 -10.65 -4.77
N TYR A 99 3.29 -9.96 -5.82
CA TYR A 99 1.89 -9.65 -6.13
C TYR A 99 1.39 -10.48 -7.30
N ARG A 100 0.12 -10.87 -7.22
CA ARG A 100 -0.59 -11.51 -8.35
C ARG A 100 -0.89 -10.49 -9.44
N LYS A 101 -1.42 -9.31 -9.05
CA LYS A 101 -1.72 -8.18 -9.93
C LYS A 101 -1.22 -6.87 -9.32
N LEU A 102 -0.80 -5.96 -10.18
CA LEU A 102 -0.40 -4.60 -9.83
C LEU A 102 -1.16 -3.61 -10.70
N PHE A 103 -1.75 -2.59 -10.05
CA PHE A 103 -2.53 -1.54 -10.70
C PHE A 103 -1.83 -0.20 -10.53
N LYS A 104 -1.57 0.50 -11.64
CA LYS A 104 -0.99 1.85 -11.65
C LYS A 104 -2.12 2.86 -11.55
N GLN A 105 -2.48 3.22 -10.31
CA GLN A 105 -3.48 4.26 -10.04
C GLN A 105 -3.45 4.75 -8.59
N SER A 106 -4.13 5.88 -8.34
CA SER A 106 -4.39 6.38 -7.00
C SER A 106 -5.34 5.45 -6.23
N PHE A 107 -5.09 5.27 -4.95
CA PHE A 107 -5.95 4.51 -4.04
C PHE A 107 -7.33 5.17 -3.80
N GLU A 108 -7.49 6.45 -4.16
CA GLU A 108 -8.78 7.15 -4.10
C GLU A 108 -9.68 6.89 -5.32
N LYS A 109 -9.19 6.14 -6.30
CA LYS A 109 -9.93 5.74 -7.50
C LYS A 109 -10.34 4.28 -7.41
N LYS A 110 -11.54 3.95 -7.88
CA LYS A 110 -12.04 2.57 -7.90
C LYS A 110 -11.12 1.71 -8.77
N ILE A 111 -10.60 0.63 -8.18
CA ILE A 111 -9.85 -0.40 -8.91
C ILE A 111 -10.85 -1.33 -9.59
N ASN A 112 -10.66 -1.61 -10.87
CA ASN A 112 -11.52 -2.54 -11.60
C ASN A 112 -11.16 -3.99 -11.23
N ILE A 113 -11.70 -4.44 -10.10
CA ILE A 113 -11.57 -5.80 -9.57
C ILE A 113 -12.96 -6.36 -9.27
N THR A 114 -13.15 -7.64 -9.56
CA THR A 114 -14.40 -8.37 -9.29
C THR A 114 -14.32 -9.22 -8.02
N LYS A 115 -13.10 -9.50 -7.54
CA LYS A 115 -12.89 -10.30 -6.33
C LYS A 115 -12.86 -9.42 -5.10
N LYS A 116 -13.36 -9.95 -3.99
CA LYS A 116 -13.23 -9.36 -2.67
C LYS A 116 -12.08 -10.01 -1.90
N TYR A 117 -11.54 -9.29 -0.93
CA TYR A 117 -10.36 -9.70 -0.15
C TYR A 117 -10.71 -9.94 1.30
N ASP A 118 -9.93 -10.80 1.97
CA ASP A 118 -10.03 -11.01 3.42
C ASP A 118 -9.51 -9.80 4.18
N SER A 119 -8.56 -9.06 3.60
CA SER A 119 -8.02 -7.83 4.18
C SER A 119 -7.68 -6.79 3.10
N VAL A 120 -7.68 -5.53 3.50
CA VAL A 120 -7.16 -4.39 2.73
C VAL A 120 -6.14 -3.68 3.62
N SER A 121 -4.93 -3.48 3.11
CA SER A 121 -3.85 -2.77 3.81
C SER A 121 -3.55 -1.44 3.14
N MET A 122 -3.15 -0.47 3.95
CA MET A 122 -2.64 0.82 3.52
C MET A 122 -1.70 1.35 4.62
N ILE A 123 -0.40 1.40 4.33
CA ILE A 123 0.61 1.70 5.35
C ILE A 123 1.17 3.11 5.11
N ASP A 124 0.99 3.99 6.11
CA ASP A 124 1.52 5.37 6.16
C ASP A 124 1.22 6.25 4.93
N SER A 125 0.04 6.04 4.28
CA SER A 125 -0.32 6.79 3.08
C SER A 125 -1.56 7.66 3.25
N MET A 126 -2.24 7.61 4.40
CA MET A 126 -3.46 8.40 4.68
C MET A 126 -3.23 9.92 4.59
N THR A 127 -2.02 10.39 4.84
CA THR A 127 -1.64 11.81 4.73
C THR A 127 -1.92 12.38 3.33
N TYR A 128 -1.89 11.54 2.30
CA TYR A 128 -2.15 11.94 0.91
C TYR A 128 -3.62 11.82 0.50
N CYS A 129 -4.49 11.31 1.39
CA CYS A 129 -5.91 11.13 1.12
C CYS A 129 -6.65 12.47 1.16
N LYS A 130 -7.28 12.84 0.04
CA LYS A 130 -8.14 14.03 -0.05
C LYS A 130 -9.60 13.75 0.27
N LYS A 131 -10.04 12.53 0.01
CA LYS A 131 -11.44 12.13 0.03
C LYS A 131 -11.63 10.88 0.91
N PRO A 132 -11.39 11.00 2.25
CA PRO A 132 -11.41 9.83 3.13
C PRO A 132 -12.75 9.08 3.10
N LYS A 133 -13.89 9.77 2.97
CA LYS A 133 -15.19 9.12 2.84
C LYS A 133 -15.28 8.23 1.59
N ILE A 134 -14.73 8.68 0.46
CA ILE A 134 -14.69 7.89 -0.78
C ILE A 134 -13.75 6.70 -0.58
N LEU A 135 -12.55 6.92 -0.04
CA LEU A 135 -11.59 5.86 0.22
C LEU A 135 -12.20 4.76 1.10
N PHE A 136 -12.84 5.12 2.22
CA PHE A 136 -13.48 4.12 3.08
C PHE A 136 -14.60 3.36 2.38
N SER A 137 -15.44 4.04 1.58
CA SER A 137 -16.46 3.36 0.77
C SER A 137 -15.83 2.34 -0.19
N LEU A 138 -14.73 2.71 -0.87
CA LEU A 138 -14.02 1.79 -1.75
C LEU A 138 -13.40 0.60 -0.98
N ILE A 139 -12.82 0.84 0.19
CA ILE A 139 -12.27 -0.23 1.05
C ILE A 139 -13.36 -1.22 1.43
N PHE A 140 -14.54 -0.74 1.84
CA PHE A 140 -15.68 -1.61 2.15
C PHE A 140 -16.14 -2.42 0.94
N ASP A 141 -16.15 -1.82 -0.25
CA ASP A 141 -16.47 -2.53 -1.49
C ASP A 141 -15.47 -3.65 -1.80
N TYR A 142 -14.22 -3.52 -1.39
CA TYR A 142 -13.17 -4.52 -1.63
C TYR A 142 -13.15 -5.65 -0.59
N LEU A 143 -13.72 -5.47 0.59
CA LEU A 143 -13.71 -6.45 1.66
C LEU A 143 -14.82 -7.51 1.50
N LYS A 144 -14.52 -8.77 1.86
CA LYS A 144 -15.49 -9.86 1.93
C LYS A 144 -16.50 -9.65 3.06
N SER A 145 -16.06 -9.03 4.17
CA SER A 145 -16.84 -8.79 5.37
C SER A 145 -16.40 -7.52 6.07
N LEU A 146 -17.32 -6.81 6.69
CA LEU A 146 -17.04 -5.62 7.50
C LEU A 146 -16.18 -5.93 8.74
N LEU A 147 -16.26 -7.16 9.25
CA LEU A 147 -15.42 -7.63 10.36
C LEU A 147 -13.92 -7.69 10.00
N SER A 148 -13.60 -7.59 8.71
CA SER A 148 -12.22 -7.58 8.19
C SER A 148 -11.61 -6.19 8.12
N PHE A 149 -12.34 -5.12 8.51
CA PHE A 149 -11.84 -3.76 8.42
C PHE A 149 -10.92 -3.43 9.59
N GLN A 150 -9.69 -3.07 9.27
CA GLN A 150 -8.69 -2.59 10.23
C GLN A 150 -7.85 -1.51 9.56
N LEU A 151 -7.80 -0.34 10.17
CA LEU A 151 -6.97 0.78 9.73
C LEU A 151 -5.75 0.87 10.64
N PHE A 152 -4.56 0.77 10.05
CA PHE A 152 -3.30 1.01 10.76
C PHE A 152 -2.62 2.24 10.16
N GLN A 153 -2.46 3.26 11.01
CA GLN A 153 -1.58 4.39 10.74
C GLN A 153 -0.58 4.46 11.89
N PHE A 154 0.70 4.46 11.54
CA PHE A 154 1.80 4.48 12.49
C PHE A 154 2.63 5.75 12.35
#